data_21df74d2aa34fc224f6ca0aa6d80d9b8
#
_entry.id   21df74d2aa34fc224f6ca0aa6d80d9b8
#
_cell.length_a   1.000
_cell.length_b   1.000
_cell.length_c   1.000
_cell.angle_alpha   90.00
_cell.angle_beta   90.00
_cell.angle_gamma   90.00
#
_symmetry.space_group_name_H-M   'P 1'
#
loop_
_entity.id
_entity.type
_entity.pdbx_description
1 polymer ?
#
loop_
_entity_poly.entity_id
_entity_poly.type
_entity_poly.pdbx_seq_one_letter_code
_entity_poly.pdbx_strand_id
1 'polypeptide(L)'
;MLFRDAAQTLWANAIRPTYVTDNKECKGIHMYETPVFNENNEKILCEMDGKNAEMLMTIKVKQLSAGESFTVCSAANETAILLLAGEVEFLFAGEVKSAVRRSPFLDKPYCVHFPRKKAVTVTAKTDARILIQQTDNDKDFDIVYYTPDTCTLQEFGKAQWNGTAHRQVLTVFDYENAPYSNMVLGEVFHKPGCWSSYPPHYHPQPELYYYEFDKPQGFGVGFNGDDCYKVLNGGALSITPMKTHQQVAAPGYSMYYVWMIRHLDGDPWRKTRIDDPDHKWLLEI
;
A
#
# COMPACT_ATOMS: atom_id res chain seq x y z
N MET A 1 21.04 28.20 42.96
CA MET A 1 20.38 27.44 44.05
C MET A 1 18.98 28.03 44.17
N LEU A 2 17.95 27.39 43.63
CA LEU A 2 16.50 27.71 43.58
C LEU A 2 15.93 27.48 42.19
N PHE A 3 15.72 26.24 41.82
CA PHE A 3 14.76 25.77 40.81
C PHE A 3 14.76 24.21 40.88
N ARG A 4 14.37 23.66 42.04
CA ARG A 4 13.92 22.29 42.20
C ARG A 4 12.80 22.39 43.24
N ASP A 5 11.57 22.15 42.86
CA ASP A 5 10.40 21.74 43.63
C ASP A 5 9.09 22.36 43.07
N ALA A 6 8.73 22.03 41.83
CA ALA A 6 7.38 22.30 41.34
C ALA A 6 6.86 21.26 40.29
N ALA A 7 7.57 20.14 40.09
CA ALA A 7 7.20 19.17 39.06
C ALA A 7 6.71 17.80 39.58
N GLN A 8 6.52 17.62 40.90
CA GLN A 8 6.18 16.30 41.45
C GLN A 8 4.74 16.10 41.94
N THR A 9 3.85 17.07 41.80
CA THR A 9 2.50 16.96 42.42
C THR A 9 1.32 16.92 41.42
N LEU A 10 1.54 16.72 40.13
CA LEU A 10 0.47 16.72 39.12
C LEU A 10 0.21 15.36 38.43
N TRP A 11 0.81 14.25 38.88
CA TRP A 11 0.61 12.93 38.24
C TRP A 11 -0.17 11.90 39.06
N ALA A 12 -0.81 12.29 40.15
CA ALA A 12 -1.44 11.36 41.08
C ALA A 12 -2.95 11.11 40.91
N ASN A 13 -3.64 11.72 39.94
CA ASN A 13 -5.06 11.53 39.74
C ASN A 13 -5.45 11.22 38.26
N ALA A 14 -4.70 10.40 37.54
CA ALA A 14 -5.16 9.82 36.31
C ALA A 14 -6.11 8.65 36.63
N ILE A 15 -7.42 8.89 36.54
CA ILE A 15 -8.45 7.85 36.54
C ILE A 15 -8.12 6.89 35.40
N ARG A 16 -7.77 5.64 35.72
CA ARG A 16 -7.63 4.57 34.72
C ARG A 16 -9.03 4.28 34.18
N PRO A 17 -9.27 4.35 32.86
CA PRO A 17 -10.51 3.86 32.29
C PRO A 17 -10.57 2.35 32.54
N THR A 18 -11.60 1.89 33.23
CA THR A 18 -11.97 0.47 33.25
C THR A 18 -12.49 0.11 31.88
N TYR A 19 -11.71 -0.64 31.11
CA TYR A 19 -12.20 -1.27 29.90
C TYR A 19 -13.20 -2.36 30.28
N VAL A 20 -14.48 -2.09 30.09
CA VAL A 20 -15.51 -3.14 30.09
C VAL A 20 -15.36 -3.86 28.75
N THR A 21 -14.85 -5.07 28.77
CA THR A 21 -14.85 -5.97 27.62
C THR A 21 -16.24 -6.55 27.47
N ASP A 22 -17.12 -5.86 26.75
CA ASP A 22 -18.30 -6.49 26.16
C ASP A 22 -17.83 -7.33 24.95
N ASN A 23 -17.65 -8.63 25.18
CA ASN A 23 -17.49 -9.64 24.15
C ASN A 23 -18.82 -9.80 23.38
N LYS A 24 -19.15 -8.85 22.53
CA LYS A 24 -19.96 -9.09 21.35
C LYS A 24 -19.00 -9.22 20.20
N GLU A 25 -18.89 -10.43 19.61
CA GLU A 25 -18.30 -10.65 18.29
C GLU A 25 -19.07 -9.79 17.27
N CYS A 26 -18.72 -8.50 17.20
CA CYS A 26 -18.91 -7.77 15.98
C CYS A 26 -17.90 -8.38 14.98
N LYS A 27 -18.40 -8.91 13.86
CA LYS A 27 -17.59 -9.12 12.65
C LYS A 27 -17.15 -7.73 12.21
N GLY A 28 -16.19 -7.16 12.92
CA GLY A 28 -15.64 -5.83 12.68
C GLY A 28 -14.67 -5.93 11.51
N ILE A 29 -14.78 -5.00 10.60
CA ILE A 29 -13.79 -4.72 9.56
C ILE A 29 -12.43 -4.53 10.27
N HIS A 30 -11.50 -5.44 10.02
CA HIS A 30 -10.14 -5.32 10.55
C HIS A 30 -9.35 -4.39 9.63
N MET A 31 -9.36 -3.07 9.96
CA MET A 31 -8.71 -2.06 9.13
C MET A 31 -7.21 -2.33 8.96
N TYR A 32 -6.50 -2.73 10.03
CA TYR A 32 -5.08 -3.08 9.98
C TYR A 32 -4.84 -4.52 10.41
N GLU A 33 -4.01 -5.20 9.64
CA GLU A 33 -3.59 -6.58 9.90
C GLU A 33 -2.13 -6.81 9.53
N THR A 34 -1.55 -7.83 10.14
CA THR A 34 -0.26 -8.41 9.71
C THR A 34 -0.49 -9.87 9.31
N PRO A 35 -1.00 -10.13 8.08
CA PRO A 35 -1.34 -11.47 7.65
C PRO A 35 -0.11 -12.37 7.61
N VAL A 36 -0.30 -13.64 7.92
CA VAL A 36 0.72 -14.69 7.78
C VAL A 36 0.57 -15.39 6.44
N PHE A 37 1.63 -16.01 5.94
CA PHE A 37 1.56 -16.85 4.75
C PHE A 37 0.76 -18.12 5.06
N ASN A 38 -0.18 -18.45 4.18
CA ASN A 38 -0.97 -19.67 4.22
C ASN A 38 -0.20 -20.85 3.59
N GLU A 39 -0.84 -22.01 3.48
CA GLU A 39 -0.29 -23.22 2.86
C GLU A 39 0.11 -23.06 1.39
N ASN A 40 -0.47 -22.07 0.68
CA ASN A 40 -0.15 -21.73 -0.71
C ASN A 40 0.96 -20.66 -0.82
N ASN A 41 1.66 -20.36 0.27
CA ASN A 41 2.63 -19.27 0.36
C ASN A 41 2.02 -17.90 -0.03
N GLU A 42 0.77 -17.65 0.36
CA GLU A 42 0.06 -16.39 0.08
C GLU A 42 -0.35 -15.70 1.38
N LYS A 43 -0.15 -14.38 1.45
CA LYS A 43 -0.78 -13.48 2.41
C LYS A 43 -1.97 -12.82 1.76
N ILE A 44 -3.17 -13.04 2.25
CA ILE A 44 -4.39 -12.39 1.75
C ILE A 44 -4.55 -11.05 2.49
N LEU A 45 -4.54 -9.95 1.75
CA LEU A 45 -4.71 -8.60 2.30
C LEU A 45 -6.18 -8.17 2.28
N CYS A 46 -6.86 -8.38 1.15
CA CYS A 46 -8.32 -8.24 1.00
C CYS A 46 -8.83 -9.14 -0.12
N GLU A 47 -10.15 -9.37 -0.16
CA GLU A 47 -10.84 -10.20 -1.18
C GLU A 47 -12.15 -9.53 -1.54
N MET A 48 -12.46 -9.41 -2.84
CA MET A 48 -13.70 -8.78 -3.32
C MET A 48 -14.97 -9.41 -2.74
N ASP A 49 -14.98 -10.72 -2.52
CA ASP A 49 -16.11 -11.48 -2.00
C ASP A 49 -15.85 -12.06 -0.59
N GLY A 50 -14.94 -11.43 0.18
CA GLY A 50 -14.52 -11.96 1.48
C GLY A 50 -14.02 -10.90 2.44
N LYS A 51 -12.78 -11.06 2.87
CA LYS A 51 -12.12 -10.20 3.84
C LYS A 51 -11.93 -8.78 3.29
N ASN A 52 -12.43 -7.77 4.02
CA ASN A 52 -12.38 -6.36 3.65
C ASN A 52 -12.91 -6.11 2.22
N ALA A 53 -14.07 -6.71 1.89
CA ALA A 53 -14.69 -6.66 0.57
C ALA A 53 -15.01 -5.22 0.11
N GLU A 54 -15.14 -4.28 1.04
CA GLU A 54 -15.34 -2.85 0.78
C GLU A 54 -14.15 -2.19 0.06
N MET A 55 -12.99 -2.85 0.00
CA MET A 55 -11.87 -2.40 -0.81
C MET A 55 -12.09 -2.65 -2.31
N LEU A 56 -13.09 -3.45 -2.68
CA LEU A 56 -13.46 -3.76 -4.07
C LEU A 56 -12.31 -4.38 -4.88
N MET A 57 -11.32 -4.94 -4.21
CA MET A 57 -10.13 -5.55 -4.79
C MET A 57 -9.82 -6.88 -4.10
N THR A 58 -9.21 -7.80 -4.82
CA THR A 58 -8.48 -8.91 -4.24
C THR A 58 -6.98 -8.61 -4.33
N ILE A 59 -6.33 -8.53 -3.17
CA ILE A 59 -4.90 -8.22 -3.08
C ILE A 59 -4.22 -9.27 -2.23
N LYS A 60 -3.13 -9.81 -2.75
CA LYS A 60 -2.32 -10.80 -2.04
C LYS A 60 -0.83 -10.65 -2.32
N VAL A 61 -0.01 -11.05 -1.36
CA VAL A 61 1.43 -11.22 -1.54
C VAL A 61 1.73 -12.70 -1.61
N LYS A 62 2.44 -13.12 -2.66
CA LYS A 62 2.86 -14.52 -2.86
C LYS A 62 4.36 -14.64 -2.77
N GLN A 63 4.83 -15.68 -2.08
CA GLN A 63 6.21 -16.15 -2.11
C GLN A 63 6.35 -17.27 -3.11
N LEU A 64 7.48 -17.30 -3.79
CA LEU A 64 7.87 -18.33 -4.73
C LEU A 64 9.29 -18.78 -4.40
N SER A 65 9.52 -20.07 -4.35
CA SER A 65 10.86 -20.65 -4.30
C SER A 65 11.49 -20.63 -5.69
N ALA A 66 12.82 -20.64 -5.75
CA ALA A 66 13.54 -20.74 -7.01
C ALA A 66 13.07 -21.97 -7.83
N GLY A 67 12.72 -21.73 -9.10
CA GLY A 67 12.17 -22.76 -10.02
C GLY A 67 10.64 -22.91 -9.98
N GLU A 68 9.95 -22.34 -9.00
CA GLU A 68 8.49 -22.39 -8.99
C GLU A 68 7.89 -21.50 -10.07
N SER A 69 6.78 -21.99 -10.64
CA SER A 69 5.97 -21.25 -11.62
C SER A 69 4.49 -21.31 -11.26
N PHE A 70 3.77 -20.25 -11.56
CA PHE A 70 2.31 -20.24 -11.50
C PHE A 70 1.75 -19.34 -12.59
N THR A 71 0.51 -19.60 -12.97
CA THR A 71 -0.20 -18.82 -13.99
C THR A 71 -1.41 -18.13 -13.39
N VAL A 72 -1.56 -16.84 -13.68
CA VAL A 72 -2.76 -16.09 -13.35
C VAL A 72 -3.58 -15.86 -14.62
N CYS A 73 -4.87 -16.20 -14.53
CA CYS A 73 -5.87 -15.90 -15.54
C CYS A 73 -7.23 -15.77 -14.85
N SER A 74 -7.96 -14.72 -15.13
CA SER A 74 -9.31 -14.50 -14.61
C SER A 74 -10.30 -14.31 -15.76
N ALA A 75 -11.50 -14.85 -15.62
CA ALA A 75 -12.58 -14.66 -16.60
C ALA A 75 -13.22 -13.25 -16.49
N ALA A 76 -13.14 -12.61 -15.33
CA ALA A 76 -13.84 -11.36 -15.02
C ALA A 76 -12.90 -10.21 -14.61
N ASN A 77 -11.75 -10.52 -14.02
CA ASN A 77 -10.91 -9.52 -13.37
C ASN A 77 -9.70 -9.14 -14.23
N GLU A 78 -9.38 -7.87 -14.26
CA GLU A 78 -8.04 -7.41 -14.60
C GLU A 78 -7.06 -7.73 -13.46
N THR A 79 -5.78 -7.83 -13.78
CA THR A 79 -4.75 -8.22 -12.83
C THR A 79 -3.48 -7.40 -13.03
N ALA A 80 -2.88 -6.94 -11.93
CA ALA A 80 -1.52 -6.42 -11.89
C ALA A 80 -0.65 -7.33 -11.02
N ILE A 81 0.55 -7.68 -11.51
CA ILE A 81 1.55 -8.47 -10.80
C ILE A 81 2.80 -7.60 -10.62
N LEU A 82 3.07 -7.16 -9.41
CA LEU A 82 4.20 -6.33 -9.02
C LEU A 82 5.30 -7.20 -8.40
N LEU A 83 6.52 -7.12 -8.93
CA LEU A 83 7.69 -7.75 -8.31
C LEU A 83 8.13 -6.95 -7.09
N LEU A 84 8.05 -7.53 -5.89
CA LEU A 84 8.56 -6.92 -4.65
C LEU A 84 10.05 -7.19 -4.47
N ALA A 85 10.49 -8.44 -4.66
CA ALA A 85 11.89 -8.83 -4.56
C ALA A 85 12.15 -10.16 -5.27
N GLY A 86 13.36 -10.38 -5.74
CA GLY A 86 13.82 -11.59 -6.41
C GLY A 86 14.07 -11.39 -7.90
N GLU A 87 14.29 -12.49 -8.60
CA GLU A 87 14.42 -12.57 -10.05
C GLU A 87 13.34 -13.47 -10.60
N VAL A 88 12.56 -12.96 -11.57
CA VAL A 88 11.46 -13.71 -12.20
C VAL A 88 11.46 -13.52 -13.72
N GLU A 89 10.83 -14.46 -14.40
CA GLU A 89 10.43 -14.32 -15.79
C GLU A 89 8.91 -14.26 -15.87
N PHE A 90 8.40 -13.30 -16.61
CA PHE A 90 6.99 -13.18 -16.99
C PHE A 90 6.80 -13.68 -18.42
N LEU A 91 5.99 -14.72 -18.59
CA LEU A 91 5.60 -15.24 -19.91
C LEU A 91 4.18 -14.78 -20.22
N PHE A 92 3.99 -14.01 -21.28
CA PHE A 92 2.70 -13.57 -21.81
C PHE A 92 2.79 -13.30 -23.31
N ALA A 93 1.70 -13.52 -24.02
CA ALA A 93 1.60 -13.33 -25.47
C ALA A 93 2.73 -14.00 -26.29
N GLY A 94 3.30 -15.09 -25.79
CA GLY A 94 4.43 -15.80 -26.41
C GLY A 94 5.81 -15.17 -26.16
N GLU A 95 5.88 -14.09 -25.40
CA GLU A 95 7.13 -13.41 -25.05
C GLU A 95 7.52 -13.69 -23.59
N VAL A 96 8.83 -13.76 -23.32
CA VAL A 96 9.39 -13.82 -21.99
C VAL A 96 10.07 -12.50 -21.65
N LYS A 97 9.70 -11.91 -20.51
CA LYS A 97 10.32 -10.69 -19.97
C LYS A 97 10.96 -11.00 -18.62
N SER A 98 12.25 -10.79 -18.51
CA SER A 98 12.97 -10.96 -17.24
C SER A 98 12.87 -9.69 -16.39
N ALA A 99 12.75 -9.87 -15.08
CA ALA A 99 12.71 -8.81 -14.09
C ALA A 99 13.57 -9.17 -12.87
N VAL A 100 14.40 -8.23 -12.43
CA VAL A 100 15.26 -8.38 -11.25
C VAL A 100 15.04 -7.20 -10.32
N ARG A 101 14.69 -7.50 -9.07
CA ARG A 101 14.54 -6.49 -8.01
C ARG A 101 15.10 -7.03 -6.71
N ARG A 102 16.20 -6.46 -6.23
CA ARG A 102 16.85 -6.91 -4.98
C ARG A 102 15.98 -6.62 -3.77
N SER A 103 15.40 -5.45 -3.72
CA SER A 103 14.41 -5.05 -2.71
C SER A 103 13.73 -3.75 -3.14
N PRO A 104 12.55 -3.39 -2.55
CA PRO A 104 11.91 -2.10 -2.79
C PRO A 104 12.78 -0.90 -2.42
N PHE A 105 13.69 -1.07 -1.45
CA PHE A 105 14.57 0.00 -0.96
C PHE A 105 15.80 0.27 -1.87
N LEU A 106 16.07 -0.62 -2.82
CA LEU A 106 17.27 -0.55 -3.68
C LEU A 106 16.94 -0.33 -5.15
N ASP A 107 15.81 -0.88 -5.61
CA ASP A 107 15.48 -0.91 -7.03
C ASP A 107 14.02 -0.50 -7.26
N LYS A 108 13.77 0.18 -8.39
CA LYS A 108 12.42 0.49 -8.86
C LYS A 108 11.70 -0.78 -9.30
N PRO A 109 10.34 -0.76 -9.38
CA PRO A 109 9.55 -1.95 -9.67
C PRO A 109 9.54 -2.39 -11.12
N TYR A 110 9.16 -3.66 -11.30
CA TYR A 110 8.62 -4.23 -12.53
C TYR A 110 7.19 -4.69 -12.25
N CYS A 111 6.29 -4.47 -13.20
CA CYS A 111 4.90 -4.88 -13.08
C CYS A 111 4.34 -5.34 -14.44
N VAL A 112 3.51 -6.38 -14.43
CA VAL A 112 2.71 -6.78 -15.59
C VAL A 112 1.25 -6.52 -15.26
N HIS A 113 0.56 -5.72 -16.09
CA HIS A 113 -0.86 -5.42 -15.97
C HIS A 113 -1.61 -5.95 -17.19
N PHE A 114 -2.69 -6.69 -16.98
CA PHE A 114 -3.40 -7.37 -18.02
C PHE A 114 -4.90 -7.50 -17.76
N PRO A 115 -5.73 -7.52 -18.83
CA PRO A 115 -7.17 -7.62 -18.70
C PRO A 115 -7.61 -9.07 -18.40
N ARG A 116 -8.90 -9.22 -18.11
CA ARG A 116 -9.56 -10.52 -18.02
C ARG A 116 -9.26 -11.38 -19.25
N LYS A 117 -9.36 -12.72 -19.11
CA LYS A 117 -9.19 -13.73 -20.18
C LYS A 117 -7.78 -13.79 -20.79
N LYS A 118 -6.85 -12.97 -20.30
CA LYS A 118 -5.43 -13.10 -20.62
C LYS A 118 -4.72 -13.85 -19.50
N ALA A 119 -3.68 -14.58 -19.87
CA ALA A 119 -2.87 -15.35 -18.94
C ALA A 119 -1.45 -14.80 -18.89
N VAL A 120 -0.92 -14.70 -17.67
CA VAL A 120 0.50 -14.41 -17.41
C VAL A 120 1.05 -15.50 -16.51
N THR A 121 2.14 -16.11 -16.94
CA THR A 121 2.91 -17.08 -16.12
C THR A 121 4.12 -16.38 -15.52
N VAL A 122 4.30 -16.55 -14.22
CA VAL A 122 5.48 -16.07 -13.48
C VAL A 122 6.33 -17.27 -13.11
N THR A 123 7.61 -17.24 -13.47
CA THR A 123 8.60 -18.25 -13.09
C THR A 123 9.69 -17.60 -12.27
N ALA A 124 9.88 -18.04 -11.04
CA ALA A 124 10.93 -17.57 -10.14
C ALA A 124 12.29 -18.17 -10.51
N LYS A 125 13.29 -17.33 -10.72
CA LYS A 125 14.70 -17.74 -10.95
C LYS A 125 15.47 -17.83 -9.65
N THR A 126 15.09 -17.00 -8.68
CA THR A 126 15.55 -17.03 -7.28
C THR A 126 14.31 -17.04 -6.39
N ASP A 127 14.46 -17.20 -5.10
CA ASP A 127 13.36 -16.94 -4.17
C ASP A 127 12.83 -15.55 -4.43
N ALA A 128 11.51 -15.41 -4.59
CA ALA A 128 10.89 -14.18 -5.01
C ALA A 128 9.61 -13.88 -4.21
N ARG A 129 9.28 -12.59 -4.11
CA ARG A 129 8.00 -12.11 -3.57
C ARG A 129 7.36 -11.20 -4.59
N ILE A 130 6.07 -11.42 -4.82
CA ILE A 130 5.24 -10.62 -5.71
C ILE A 130 3.98 -10.19 -5.00
N LEU A 131 3.43 -9.06 -5.42
CA LEU A 131 2.10 -8.62 -5.02
C LEU A 131 1.18 -8.75 -6.24
N ILE A 132 0.00 -9.31 -6.01
CA ILE A 132 -1.04 -9.49 -7.04
C ILE A 132 -2.23 -8.65 -6.62
N GLN A 133 -2.63 -7.70 -7.47
CA GLN A 133 -3.82 -6.87 -7.32
C GLN A 133 -4.81 -7.22 -8.42
N GLN A 134 -6.08 -7.45 -8.07
CA GLN A 134 -7.15 -7.79 -9.00
C GLN A 134 -8.42 -7.01 -8.67
N THR A 135 -9.17 -6.63 -9.70
CA THR A 135 -10.54 -6.14 -9.58
C THR A 135 -11.33 -6.48 -10.83
N ASP A 136 -12.65 -6.42 -10.76
CA ASP A 136 -13.51 -6.59 -11.90
C ASP A 136 -13.25 -5.52 -12.96
N ASN A 137 -13.21 -5.93 -14.22
CA ASN A 137 -13.12 -5.02 -15.36
C ASN A 137 -13.67 -5.71 -16.61
N ASP A 138 -14.62 -5.09 -17.27
CA ASP A 138 -15.20 -5.59 -18.51
C ASP A 138 -14.51 -5.06 -19.78
N LYS A 139 -13.61 -4.09 -19.65
CA LYS A 139 -12.84 -3.53 -20.76
C LYS A 139 -11.73 -4.49 -21.18
N ASP A 140 -11.53 -4.58 -22.49
CA ASP A 140 -10.39 -5.29 -23.08
C ASP A 140 -9.28 -4.28 -23.38
N PHE A 141 -8.03 -4.64 -23.04
CA PHE A 141 -6.84 -3.85 -23.32
C PHE A 141 -5.62 -4.77 -23.52
N ASP A 142 -4.53 -4.21 -24.03
CA ASP A 142 -3.30 -4.97 -24.23
C ASP A 142 -2.56 -5.21 -22.90
N ILE A 143 -1.80 -6.32 -22.83
CA ILE A 143 -0.94 -6.58 -21.67
C ILE A 143 0.17 -5.52 -21.67
N VAL A 144 0.34 -4.84 -20.54
CA VAL A 144 1.36 -3.79 -20.36
C VAL A 144 2.44 -4.29 -19.39
N TYR A 145 3.70 -4.18 -19.80
CA TYR A 145 4.86 -4.45 -18.97
C TYR A 145 5.52 -3.15 -18.55
N TYR A 146 5.37 -2.81 -17.28
CA TYR A 146 6.02 -1.64 -16.66
C TYR A 146 7.40 -2.00 -16.14
N THR A 147 8.36 -1.13 -16.43
CA THR A 147 9.77 -1.25 -16.04
C THR A 147 10.19 -0.06 -15.18
N PRO A 148 11.37 -0.09 -14.55
CA PRO A 148 11.95 1.06 -13.84
C PRO A 148 11.90 2.39 -14.61
N ASP A 149 11.99 2.33 -15.94
CA ASP A 149 12.04 3.51 -16.80
C ASP A 149 10.65 4.04 -17.20
N THR A 150 9.62 3.20 -17.12
CA THR A 150 8.25 3.57 -17.49
C THR A 150 7.41 4.04 -16.30
N CYS A 151 7.89 3.84 -15.07
CA CYS A 151 7.24 4.29 -13.86
C CYS A 151 7.57 5.76 -13.55
N THR A 152 6.55 6.55 -13.19
CA THR A 152 6.74 7.97 -12.89
C THR A 152 7.17 8.15 -11.44
N LEU A 153 8.37 8.69 -11.22
CA LEU A 153 8.89 9.03 -9.89
C LEU A 153 8.73 10.51 -9.61
N GLN A 154 8.14 10.85 -8.48
CA GLN A 154 7.98 12.21 -7.96
C GLN A 154 8.53 12.31 -6.54
N GLU A 155 9.12 13.45 -6.18
CA GLU A 155 9.65 13.73 -4.85
C GLU A 155 8.84 14.86 -4.21
N PHE A 156 8.31 14.63 -3.01
CA PHE A 156 7.47 15.59 -2.29
C PHE A 156 8.03 15.93 -0.91
N GLY A 157 7.67 17.10 -0.39
CA GLY A 157 7.91 17.50 0.99
C GLY A 157 9.38 17.74 1.36
N LYS A 158 10.32 17.76 0.40
CA LYS A 158 11.76 17.91 0.65
C LYS A 158 12.12 19.25 1.28
N ALA A 159 11.48 20.33 0.82
CA ALA A 159 11.72 21.69 1.31
C ALA A 159 10.62 22.19 2.26
N GLN A 160 9.53 21.46 2.42
CA GLN A 160 8.40 21.82 3.23
C GLN A 160 8.53 21.22 4.64
N TRP A 161 8.03 21.93 5.65
CA TRP A 161 7.96 21.46 7.05
C TRP A 161 9.29 20.89 7.55
N ASN A 162 10.41 21.60 7.27
CA ASN A 162 11.78 21.16 7.60
C ASN A 162 12.14 19.77 7.08
N GLY A 163 11.55 19.35 5.95
CA GLY A 163 11.80 18.03 5.34
C GLY A 163 11.12 16.86 6.06
N THR A 164 10.28 17.09 7.07
CA THR A 164 9.63 16.02 7.85
C THR A 164 8.55 15.26 7.07
N ALA A 165 8.15 15.75 5.89
CA ALA A 165 7.24 15.05 4.98
C ALA A 165 7.93 14.63 3.66
N HIS A 166 9.26 14.48 3.69
CA HIS A 166 10.03 14.07 2.53
C HIS A 166 9.77 12.61 2.18
N ARG A 167 9.19 12.39 1.01
CA ARG A 167 8.91 11.06 0.44
C ARG A 167 9.09 11.06 -1.06
N GLN A 168 9.35 9.89 -1.59
CA GLN A 168 9.32 9.58 -3.00
C GLN A 168 8.06 8.79 -3.30
N VAL A 169 7.29 9.23 -4.30
CA VAL A 169 6.09 8.56 -4.80
C VAL A 169 6.38 8.06 -6.19
N LEU A 170 6.22 6.78 -6.40
CA LEU A 170 6.40 6.12 -7.67
C LEU A 170 5.05 5.58 -8.15
N THR A 171 4.54 6.12 -9.25
CA THR A 171 3.32 5.64 -9.89
C THR A 171 3.69 4.63 -10.96
N VAL A 172 3.17 3.40 -10.84
CA VAL A 172 3.28 2.37 -11.88
C VAL A 172 2.25 2.65 -12.95
N PHE A 173 0.98 2.69 -12.55
CA PHE A 173 -0.11 3.16 -13.40
C PHE A 173 -1.22 3.81 -12.59
N ASP A 174 -1.91 4.74 -13.22
CA ASP A 174 -3.09 5.43 -12.74
C ASP A 174 -4.04 5.77 -13.90
N TYR A 175 -5.06 6.58 -13.66
CA TYR A 175 -6.03 6.95 -14.70
C TYR A 175 -5.40 7.72 -15.87
N GLU A 176 -4.27 8.40 -15.69
CA GLU A 176 -3.63 9.19 -16.77
C GLU A 176 -2.97 8.29 -17.81
N ASN A 177 -2.29 7.21 -17.40
CA ASN A 177 -1.58 6.31 -18.30
C ASN A 177 -2.32 4.99 -18.57
N ALA A 178 -3.36 4.66 -17.76
CA ALA A 178 -4.19 3.47 -17.91
C ALA A 178 -5.70 3.76 -17.71
N PRO A 179 -6.32 4.64 -18.53
CA PRO A 179 -7.73 5.03 -18.35
C PRO A 179 -8.73 3.89 -18.62
N TYR A 180 -8.25 2.77 -19.11
CA TYR A 180 -8.99 1.53 -19.30
C TYR A 180 -9.03 0.67 -18.03
N SER A 181 -8.15 0.92 -17.08
CA SER A 181 -8.07 0.20 -15.80
C SER A 181 -9.11 0.69 -14.81
N ASN A 182 -9.56 -0.20 -13.94
CA ASN A 182 -10.34 0.13 -12.75
C ASN A 182 -9.46 0.21 -11.49
N MET A 183 -8.13 0.11 -11.64
CA MET A 183 -7.16 0.13 -10.53
C MET A 183 -6.12 1.23 -10.70
N VAL A 184 -5.49 1.56 -9.57
CA VAL A 184 -4.25 2.32 -9.48
C VAL A 184 -3.24 1.49 -8.70
N LEU A 185 -1.98 1.58 -9.09
CA LEU A 185 -0.87 0.92 -8.40
C LEU A 185 0.34 1.85 -8.33
N GLY A 186 0.88 2.01 -7.15
CA GLY A 186 2.12 2.74 -6.95
C GLY A 186 2.81 2.41 -5.64
N GLU A 187 3.93 3.06 -5.41
CA GLU A 187 4.81 2.84 -4.27
C GLU A 187 5.20 4.16 -3.62
N VAL A 188 5.39 4.15 -2.30
CA VAL A 188 5.91 5.30 -1.56
C VAL A 188 7.09 4.88 -0.71
N PHE A 189 8.12 5.72 -0.71
CA PHE A 189 9.32 5.55 0.09
C PHE A 189 9.47 6.72 1.05
N HIS A 190 9.60 6.42 2.33
CA HIS A 190 9.86 7.38 3.39
C HIS A 190 11.27 7.28 3.91
N LYS A 191 11.88 8.42 4.18
CA LYS A 191 13.03 8.48 5.07
C LYS A 191 12.59 8.27 6.53
N PRO A 192 13.51 7.82 7.41
CA PRO A 192 13.22 7.69 8.82
C PRO A 192 12.61 8.95 9.43
N GLY A 193 11.50 8.82 10.18
CA GLY A 193 10.79 9.91 10.83
C GLY A 193 9.95 10.79 9.90
N CYS A 194 9.87 10.49 8.61
CA CYS A 194 9.13 11.32 7.65
C CYS A 194 7.69 10.86 7.46
N TRP A 195 6.83 11.86 7.09
CA TRP A 195 5.40 11.66 6.82
C TRP A 195 5.11 11.55 5.33
N SER A 196 4.01 10.88 4.99
CA SER A 196 3.40 10.89 3.65
C SER A 196 1.89 10.97 3.72
N SER A 197 1.23 10.99 2.55
CA SER A 197 -0.19 11.33 2.45
C SER A 197 -0.50 12.60 3.24
N TYR A 198 0.42 13.58 3.18
CA TYR A 198 0.44 14.78 3.99
C TYR A 198 0.48 16.04 3.11
N PRO A 199 -0.25 17.13 3.47
CA PRO A 199 -1.18 17.28 4.60
C PRO A 199 -2.33 16.26 4.59
N PRO A 200 -3.03 16.08 5.74
CA PRO A 200 -4.20 15.22 5.83
C PRO A 200 -5.22 15.51 4.74
N HIS A 201 -5.68 14.47 4.05
CA HIS A 201 -6.63 14.57 2.96
C HIS A 201 -7.38 13.24 2.81
N TYR A 202 -8.46 13.27 2.05
CA TYR A 202 -9.31 12.10 1.78
C TYR A 202 -9.84 12.13 0.34
N HIS A 203 -10.39 10.99 -0.09
CA HIS A 203 -11.07 10.82 -1.38
C HIS A 203 -12.13 9.71 -1.27
N PRO A 204 -13.12 9.64 -2.20
CA PRO A 204 -14.21 8.67 -2.11
C PRO A 204 -13.80 7.24 -2.46
N GLN A 205 -12.70 7.03 -3.18
CA GLN A 205 -12.26 5.72 -3.62
C GLN A 205 -11.63 4.95 -2.45
N PRO A 206 -11.91 3.64 -2.29
CA PRO A 206 -11.22 2.81 -1.31
C PRO A 206 -9.77 2.60 -1.69
N GLU A 207 -8.90 2.53 -0.70
CA GLU A 207 -7.46 2.37 -0.87
C GLU A 207 -6.92 1.35 0.12
N LEU A 208 -5.88 0.59 -0.27
CA LEU A 208 -5.18 -0.33 0.61
C LEU A 208 -3.68 -0.09 0.53
N TYR A 209 -3.02 -0.08 1.71
CA TYR A 209 -1.58 -0.01 1.85
C TYR A 209 -1.00 -1.34 2.32
N TYR A 210 0.10 -1.77 1.67
CA TYR A 210 0.93 -2.90 2.10
C TYR A 210 2.31 -2.38 2.47
N TYR A 211 2.78 -2.66 3.71
CA TYR A 211 3.98 -2.05 4.29
C TYR A 211 5.18 -3.00 4.33
N GLU A 212 6.35 -2.45 4.04
CA GLU A 212 7.65 -3.05 4.35
C GLU A 212 8.58 -2.01 4.99
N PHE A 213 9.56 -2.49 5.74
CA PHE A 213 10.60 -1.67 6.38
C PHE A 213 11.98 -2.19 6.00
N ASP A 214 12.97 -1.30 5.99
CA ASP A 214 14.37 -1.65 5.70
C ASP A 214 15.00 -2.58 6.75
N LYS A 215 14.33 -2.73 7.90
CA LYS A 215 14.67 -3.69 8.95
C LYS A 215 13.43 -4.48 9.33
N PRO A 216 13.54 -5.79 9.62
CA PRO A 216 12.37 -6.65 9.90
C PRO A 216 11.57 -6.22 11.13
N GLN A 217 12.20 -5.57 12.11
CA GLN A 217 11.54 -5.02 13.32
C GLN A 217 11.05 -3.58 13.14
N GLY A 218 11.20 -2.99 11.94
CA GLY A 218 10.77 -1.64 11.63
C GLY A 218 9.27 -1.44 11.86
N PHE A 219 8.90 -0.23 12.20
CA PHE A 219 7.50 0.14 12.42
C PHE A 219 7.24 1.60 12.05
N GLY A 220 5.98 1.91 11.91
CA GLY A 220 5.46 3.24 11.67
C GLY A 220 4.07 3.39 12.25
N VAL A 221 3.37 4.45 11.86
CA VAL A 221 1.96 4.66 12.18
C VAL A 221 1.22 5.00 10.90
N GLY A 222 0.07 4.36 10.70
CA GLY A 222 -0.87 4.65 9.63
C GLY A 222 -2.22 5.06 10.23
N PHE A 223 -2.93 5.94 9.54
CA PHE A 223 -4.22 6.48 9.97
C PHE A 223 -5.35 6.06 9.02
N ASN A 224 -6.54 5.92 9.57
CA ASN A 224 -7.81 5.80 8.85
C ASN A 224 -8.83 6.68 9.58
N GLY A 225 -8.92 7.95 9.20
CA GLY A 225 -9.61 8.99 9.98
C GLY A 225 -8.91 9.24 11.31
N ASP A 226 -9.67 9.19 12.39
CA ASP A 226 -9.17 9.40 13.76
C ASP A 226 -8.47 8.17 14.36
N ASP A 227 -8.67 6.99 13.76
CA ASP A 227 -8.02 5.77 14.18
C ASP A 227 -6.57 5.74 13.73
N CYS A 228 -5.65 5.34 14.62
CA CYS A 228 -4.25 5.17 14.31
C CYS A 228 -3.77 3.76 14.63
N TYR A 229 -2.94 3.22 13.73
CA TYR A 229 -2.46 1.84 13.80
C TYR A 229 -0.94 1.82 13.77
N LYS A 230 -0.33 1.06 14.69
CA LYS A 230 1.08 0.71 14.56
C LYS A 230 1.25 -0.22 13.37
N VAL A 231 1.87 0.26 12.29
CA VAL A 231 2.13 -0.55 11.10
C VAL A 231 3.48 -1.25 11.19
N LEU A 232 3.51 -2.50 10.78
CA LEU A 232 4.65 -3.41 10.88
C LEU A 232 5.04 -3.96 9.50
N ASN A 233 6.21 -4.57 9.43
CA ASN A 233 6.71 -5.21 8.22
C ASN A 233 5.77 -6.34 7.76
N GLY A 234 5.30 -6.27 6.52
CA GLY A 234 4.34 -7.21 5.94
C GLY A 234 2.89 -7.01 6.38
N GLY A 235 2.58 -5.90 7.05
CA GLY A 235 1.21 -5.52 7.41
C GLY A 235 0.46 -4.83 6.28
N ALA A 236 -0.85 -4.75 6.41
CA ALA A 236 -1.75 -4.06 5.48
C ALA A 236 -2.75 -3.20 6.23
N LEU A 237 -3.04 -2.02 5.70
CA LEU A 237 -4.05 -1.08 6.21
C LEU A 237 -5.07 -0.79 5.12
N SER A 238 -6.33 -1.11 5.40
CA SER A 238 -7.48 -0.75 4.56
C SER A 238 -7.91 0.67 4.90
N ILE A 239 -7.95 1.55 3.91
CA ILE A 239 -8.41 2.93 4.04
C ILE A 239 -9.83 3.00 3.50
N THR A 240 -10.78 3.24 4.39
CA THR A 240 -12.19 3.37 4.00
C THR A 240 -12.45 4.69 3.27
N PRO A 241 -13.43 4.73 2.36
CA PRO A 241 -13.78 5.95 1.65
C PRO A 241 -13.98 7.16 2.57
N MET A 242 -13.54 8.34 2.12
CA MET A 242 -13.70 9.61 2.84
C MET A 242 -12.99 9.70 4.19
N LYS A 243 -11.95 8.90 4.42
CA LYS A 243 -11.12 8.99 5.63
C LYS A 243 -9.74 9.57 5.32
N THR A 244 -9.26 10.45 6.18
CA THR A 244 -7.88 10.94 6.14
C THR A 244 -6.92 9.76 6.44
N HIS A 245 -5.77 9.71 5.74
CA HIS A 245 -4.94 8.50 5.76
C HIS A 245 -3.44 8.77 5.73
N GLN A 246 -3.00 9.78 6.48
CA GLN A 246 -1.59 10.11 6.65
C GLN A 246 -0.79 8.94 7.25
N GLN A 247 0.50 8.89 6.89
CA GLN A 247 1.42 7.82 7.28
C GLN A 247 2.71 8.41 7.84
N VAL A 248 3.37 7.74 8.77
CA VAL A 248 4.68 8.16 9.29
C VAL A 248 5.58 6.97 9.59
N ALA A 249 6.84 7.05 9.18
CA ALA A 249 7.88 6.10 9.57
C ALA A 249 8.42 6.43 10.97
N ALA A 250 8.71 5.43 11.79
CA ALA A 250 9.42 5.66 13.04
C ALA A 250 10.85 6.15 12.79
N PRO A 251 11.43 7.01 13.66
CA PRO A 251 12.83 7.41 13.54
C PRO A 251 13.77 6.20 13.51
N GLY A 252 14.73 6.21 12.58
CA GLY A 252 15.70 5.14 12.39
C GLY A 252 15.28 4.01 11.43
N TYR A 253 14.03 3.99 10.95
CA TYR A 253 13.54 3.01 9.99
C TYR A 253 13.02 3.69 8.72
N SER A 254 13.50 3.23 7.56
CA SER A 254 12.89 3.60 6.28
C SER A 254 11.62 2.77 6.08
N MET A 255 10.53 3.42 5.68
CA MET A 255 9.27 2.76 5.39
C MET A 255 8.99 2.79 3.88
N TYR A 256 8.56 1.69 3.38
CA TYR A 256 8.00 1.50 2.07
C TYR A 256 6.56 1.03 2.18
N TYR A 257 5.68 1.50 1.32
CA TYR A 257 4.40 0.87 1.12
C TYR A 257 3.95 0.91 -0.34
N VAL A 258 3.24 -0.15 -0.74
CA VAL A 258 2.47 -0.19 -1.98
C VAL A 258 1.12 0.45 -1.70
N TRP A 259 0.70 1.41 -2.52
CA TRP A 259 -0.63 1.99 -2.47
C TRP A 259 -1.45 1.55 -3.68
N MET A 260 -2.68 1.13 -3.40
CA MET A 260 -3.58 0.51 -4.35
C MET A 260 -4.98 1.09 -4.17
N ILE A 261 -5.52 1.67 -5.25
CA ILE A 261 -6.85 2.29 -5.24
C ILE A 261 -7.74 1.56 -6.23
N ARG A 262 -9.03 1.39 -5.90
CA ARG A 262 -10.08 0.98 -6.84
C ARG A 262 -10.82 2.23 -7.32
N HIS A 263 -10.88 2.45 -8.62
CA HIS A 263 -11.71 3.48 -9.22
C HIS A 263 -13.19 3.19 -8.95
N LEU A 264 -13.99 4.21 -8.69
CA LEU A 264 -15.43 4.08 -8.61
C LEU A 264 -16.07 4.30 -9.99
N ASP A 265 -17.18 3.64 -10.23
CA ASP A 265 -17.91 3.78 -11.51
C ASP A 265 -18.39 5.23 -11.67
N GLY A 266 -18.03 5.84 -12.79
CA GLY A 266 -18.32 7.25 -13.07
C GLY A 266 -17.47 8.27 -12.30
N ASP A 267 -16.70 7.83 -11.30
CA ASP A 267 -15.82 8.68 -10.48
C ASP A 267 -14.42 8.04 -10.29
N PRO A 268 -13.63 7.90 -11.36
CA PRO A 268 -12.28 7.38 -11.24
C PRO A 268 -11.39 8.33 -10.43
N TRP A 269 -10.50 7.76 -9.62
CA TRP A 269 -9.47 8.56 -8.95
C TRP A 269 -8.52 9.19 -9.99
N ARG A 270 -8.54 10.51 -10.09
CA ARG A 270 -7.71 11.32 -10.99
C ARG A 270 -6.75 12.20 -10.21
N LYS A 271 -6.04 11.59 -9.23
CA LYS A 271 -5.27 12.32 -8.22
C LYS A 271 -6.15 13.26 -7.42
N THR A 272 -7.45 12.92 -7.33
CA THR A 272 -8.42 13.67 -6.55
C THR A 272 -8.04 13.61 -5.08
N ARG A 273 -7.98 14.79 -4.48
CA ARG A 273 -7.57 15.00 -3.10
C ARG A 273 -8.44 16.09 -2.52
N ILE A 274 -9.14 15.78 -1.44
CA ILE A 274 -9.90 16.74 -0.66
C ILE A 274 -9.11 16.99 0.61
N ASP A 275 -8.50 18.17 0.72
CA ASP A 275 -7.68 18.50 1.90
C ASP A 275 -8.59 18.70 3.12
N ASP A 276 -8.15 18.17 4.26
CA ASP A 276 -8.83 18.31 5.53
C ASP A 276 -8.93 19.80 5.90
N PRO A 277 -10.14 20.33 6.17
CA PRO A 277 -10.33 21.76 6.46
C PRO A 277 -9.49 22.27 7.62
N ASP A 278 -9.29 21.47 8.67
CA ASP A 278 -8.54 21.86 9.87
C ASP A 278 -7.04 21.97 9.61
N HIS A 279 -6.55 21.31 8.55
CA HIS A 279 -5.14 21.25 8.19
C HIS A 279 -4.79 21.96 6.88
N LYS A 280 -5.78 22.58 6.21
CA LYS A 280 -5.60 23.22 4.91
C LYS A 280 -4.58 24.37 4.95
N TRP A 281 -4.44 25.07 6.07
CA TRP A 281 -3.47 26.15 6.29
C TRP A 281 -2.00 25.70 6.03
N LEU A 282 -1.70 24.40 6.15
CA LEU A 282 -0.38 23.84 5.86
C LEU A 282 0.04 23.99 4.38
N LEU A 283 -0.91 24.22 3.48
CA LEU A 283 -0.63 24.45 2.06
C LEU A 283 -0.17 25.89 1.76
N GLU A 284 -0.28 26.79 2.76
CA GLU A 284 0.02 28.21 2.63
C GLU A 284 1.41 28.57 3.18
N ILE A 285 2.16 27.60 3.75
CA ILE A 285 3.46 27.80 4.39
C ILE A 285 4.58 27.02 3.69
#